data_a9f9f5e474baa4e00e51ad2aa4face82
#
_entry.id   a9f9f5e474baa4e00e51ad2aa4face82
#
_cell.length_a   1.000
_cell.length_b   1.000
_cell.length_c   1.000
_cell.angle_alpha   90.00
_cell.angle_beta   90.00
_cell.angle_gamma   90.00
#
_symmetry.space_group_name_H-M   'P 1'
#
loop_
_entity.id
_entity.type
_entity.pdbx_description
1 polymer ?
#
loop_
_entity_poly.entity_id
_entity_poly.type
_entity_poly.pdbx_seq_one_letter_code
_entity_poly.pdbx_strand_id
1 'polypeptide(L)'
;MSTETSYNPYAAFENMADEDVVLKAKQEDNALAQEYLLHKYRNFVRAKARSYFLIGAEREDIIQEGMIGLYKAIRDFRGDKLSSFRAFAELCVTRQIITAIKTATRQKHIPLNSYVSLNKPIYEEDSDRTLLD
;
A
#
# COMPACT_ATOMS: atom_id res chain seq x y z
N MET A 1 -26.72 -18.00 -20.87
CA MET A 1 -26.45 -17.85 -20.53
C MET A 1 -25.92 -17.34 -20.05
N SER A 2 -25.78 -17.08 -19.79
CA SER A 2 -25.37 -16.57 -19.25
C SER A 2 -24.69 -16.07 -19.07
N THR A 3 -24.43 -15.88 -19.03
CA THR A 3 -23.77 -15.48 -18.80
C THR A 3 -23.30 -14.78 -18.66
N GLU A 4 -23.18 -14.64 -18.95
CA GLU A 4 -22.99 -13.91 -18.88
C GLU A 4 -22.73 -13.30 -18.24
N THR A 5 -22.91 -13.08 -18.19
CA THR A 5 -22.83 -12.55 -17.28
C THR A 5 -21.70 -12.27 -16.74
N SER A 6 -20.81 -12.64 -16.86
CA SER A 6 -19.68 -12.38 -16.14
C SER A 6 -18.71 -11.60 -16.88
N TYR A 7 -19.01 -10.39 -17.13
CA TYR A 7 -18.06 -9.48 -17.72
C TYR A 7 -17.01 -9.16 -16.67
N ASN A 8 -15.77 -9.39 -17.03
CA ASN A 8 -14.65 -9.11 -16.14
C ASN A 8 -13.73 -8.12 -16.84
N PRO A 9 -13.78 -6.85 -16.45
CA PRO A 9 -12.98 -5.85 -17.12
C PRO A 9 -11.48 -6.04 -16.95
N TYR A 10 -11.08 -6.87 -15.99
CA TYR A 10 -9.68 -7.08 -15.71
C TYR A 10 -9.12 -8.36 -16.32
N ALA A 11 -9.92 -9.03 -17.13
CA ALA A 11 -9.52 -10.34 -17.63
C ALA A 11 -8.19 -10.31 -18.39
N ALA A 12 -7.93 -9.21 -19.08
CA ALA A 12 -6.72 -9.10 -19.87
C ALA A 12 -5.46 -9.08 -19.00
N PHE A 13 -5.61 -8.73 -17.73
CA PHE A 13 -4.46 -8.59 -16.85
C PHE A 13 -4.23 -9.77 -15.93
N GLU A 14 -5.20 -10.65 -15.81
CA GLU A 14 -5.14 -11.68 -14.79
C GLU A 14 -4.03 -12.70 -15.01
N ASN A 15 -3.60 -12.88 -16.23
CA ASN A 15 -2.52 -13.80 -16.51
C ASN A 15 -1.18 -13.11 -16.71
N MET A 16 -1.14 -11.81 -16.47
CA MET A 16 0.09 -11.06 -16.63
C MET A 16 0.80 -10.93 -15.29
N ALA A 17 2.12 -10.83 -15.34
CA ALA A 17 2.88 -10.52 -14.13
C ALA A 17 2.54 -9.10 -13.70
N ASP A 18 2.51 -8.87 -12.41
CA ASP A 18 2.19 -7.54 -11.90
C ASP A 18 3.13 -6.49 -12.47
N GLU A 19 4.40 -6.85 -12.65
CA GLU A 19 5.37 -5.91 -13.20
C GLU A 19 4.99 -5.45 -14.59
N ASP A 20 4.45 -6.36 -15.38
CA ASP A 20 4.04 -6.01 -16.73
C ASP A 20 2.79 -5.13 -16.71
N VAL A 21 1.88 -5.40 -15.78
CA VAL A 21 0.69 -4.57 -15.66
C VAL A 21 1.07 -3.15 -15.24
N VAL A 22 2.05 -3.05 -14.33
CA VAL A 22 2.51 -1.72 -13.91
C VAL A 22 3.07 -0.95 -15.10
N LEU A 23 3.83 -1.62 -15.95
CA LEU A 23 4.39 -0.95 -17.12
C LEU A 23 3.30 -0.47 -18.05
N LYS A 24 2.24 -1.25 -18.23
CA LYS A 24 1.13 -0.79 -19.04
C LYS A 24 0.47 0.44 -18.43
N ALA A 25 0.31 0.44 -17.13
CA ALA A 25 -0.32 1.56 -16.46
C ALA A 25 0.50 2.84 -16.64
N LYS A 26 1.81 2.70 -16.62
CA LYS A 26 2.68 3.86 -16.70
C LYS A 26 2.98 4.29 -18.11
N GLN A 27 3.44 3.35 -18.94
CA GLN A 27 3.92 3.71 -20.27
C GLN A 27 2.81 3.95 -21.25
N GLU A 28 1.71 3.24 -21.09
CA GLU A 28 0.59 3.39 -22.01
C GLU A 28 -0.53 4.22 -21.41
N ASP A 29 -0.31 4.74 -20.20
CA ASP A 29 -1.31 5.55 -19.50
C ASP A 29 -2.64 4.77 -19.44
N ASN A 30 -2.55 3.48 -19.17
CA ASN A 30 -3.71 2.62 -19.18
C ASN A 30 -4.40 2.68 -17.81
N ALA A 31 -5.48 3.43 -17.75
CA ALA A 31 -6.19 3.61 -16.50
C ALA A 31 -6.76 2.32 -15.96
N LEU A 32 -7.18 1.42 -16.86
CA LEU A 32 -7.75 0.16 -16.42
C LEU A 32 -6.69 -0.73 -15.78
N ALA A 33 -5.47 -0.69 -16.30
CA ALA A 33 -4.37 -1.45 -15.70
C ALA A 33 -4.09 -0.95 -14.29
N GLN A 34 -4.09 0.35 -14.10
CA GLN A 34 -3.88 0.94 -12.79
C GLN A 34 -5.01 0.53 -11.84
N GLU A 35 -6.24 0.60 -12.33
CA GLU A 35 -7.39 0.24 -11.53
C GLU A 35 -7.33 -1.23 -11.12
N TYR A 36 -6.89 -2.08 -12.02
CA TYR A 36 -6.75 -3.49 -11.73
C TYR A 36 -5.78 -3.74 -10.57
N LEU A 37 -4.65 -3.04 -10.59
CA LEU A 37 -3.67 -3.21 -9.53
C LEU A 37 -4.19 -2.68 -8.19
N LEU A 38 -4.89 -1.56 -8.21
CA LEU A 38 -5.48 -1.03 -7.00
C LEU A 38 -6.50 -2.01 -6.43
N HIS A 39 -7.28 -2.60 -7.30
CA HIS A 39 -8.27 -3.58 -6.88
C HIS A 39 -7.61 -4.85 -6.35
N LYS A 40 -6.62 -5.34 -7.07
CA LYS A 40 -5.96 -6.58 -6.71
C LYS A 40 -5.28 -6.49 -5.35
N TYR A 41 -4.68 -5.35 -5.05
CA TYR A 41 -3.91 -5.20 -3.83
C TYR A 41 -4.69 -4.57 -2.69
N ARG A 42 -5.98 -4.32 -2.88
CA ARG A 42 -6.77 -3.67 -1.83
C ARG A 42 -6.76 -4.44 -0.52
N ASN A 43 -6.97 -5.76 -0.59
CA ASN A 43 -6.99 -6.55 0.63
C ASN A 43 -5.62 -6.62 1.28
N PHE A 44 -4.57 -6.60 0.46
CA PHE A 44 -3.22 -6.56 0.99
C PHE A 44 -3.01 -5.26 1.79
N VAL A 45 -3.48 -4.14 1.26
CA VAL A 45 -3.36 -2.86 1.95
C VAL A 45 -4.16 -2.89 3.25
N ARG A 46 -5.36 -3.45 3.20
CA ARG A 46 -6.17 -3.53 4.41
C ARG A 46 -5.51 -4.39 5.48
N ALA A 47 -4.93 -5.49 5.07
CA ALA A 47 -4.25 -6.37 6.02
C ALA A 47 -3.04 -5.65 6.62
N LYS A 48 -2.30 -4.93 5.80
CA LYS A 48 -1.15 -4.19 6.31
C LYS A 48 -1.60 -3.08 7.26
N ALA A 49 -2.65 -2.37 6.89
CA ALA A 49 -3.15 -1.28 7.72
C ALA A 49 -3.64 -1.76 9.06
N ARG A 50 -4.11 -3.01 9.11
CA ARG A 50 -4.64 -3.55 10.36
C ARG A 50 -3.61 -3.54 11.47
N SER A 51 -2.33 -3.64 11.11
CA SER A 51 -1.25 -3.62 12.10
C SER A 51 -1.07 -2.25 12.72
N TYR A 52 -1.70 -1.23 12.13
CA TYR A 52 -1.48 0.15 12.56
C TYR A 52 -2.74 0.85 13.05
N PHE A 53 -3.78 0.09 13.35
CA PHE A 53 -5.00 0.69 13.90
C PHE A 53 -4.76 0.96 15.37
N LEU A 54 -4.24 2.15 15.64
CA LEU A 54 -3.83 2.51 16.98
C LEU A 54 -4.60 3.71 17.48
N ILE A 55 -4.32 4.05 18.71
CA ILE A 55 -4.99 5.14 19.37
C ILE A 55 -4.87 6.42 18.57
N GLY A 56 -6.00 7.06 18.37
CA GLY A 56 -6.01 8.36 17.71
C GLY A 56 -6.04 8.34 16.21
N ALA A 57 -6.02 7.15 15.62
CA ALA A 57 -6.06 7.04 14.16
C ALA A 57 -7.34 6.35 13.75
N GLU A 58 -8.03 6.92 12.78
CA GLU A 58 -9.22 6.32 12.25
C GLU A 58 -8.84 5.17 11.34
N ARG A 59 -9.58 4.08 11.45
CA ARG A 59 -9.32 2.93 10.63
C ARG A 59 -9.34 3.24 9.14
N GLU A 60 -10.38 3.95 8.72
CA GLU A 60 -10.49 4.27 7.30
C GLU A 60 -9.38 5.20 6.83
N ASP A 61 -8.95 6.10 7.70
CA ASP A 61 -7.86 6.99 7.32
C ASP A 61 -6.58 6.23 7.07
N ILE A 62 -6.32 5.22 7.90
CA ILE A 62 -5.11 4.42 7.73
C ILE A 62 -5.18 3.61 6.42
N ILE A 63 -6.36 3.07 6.12
CA ILE A 63 -6.52 2.33 4.88
C ILE A 63 -6.34 3.25 3.69
N GLN A 64 -6.91 4.46 3.76
CA GLN A 64 -6.76 5.41 2.67
C GLN A 64 -5.28 5.78 2.46
N GLU A 65 -4.56 5.98 3.54
CA GLU A 65 -3.15 6.27 3.40
C GLU A 65 -2.40 5.10 2.76
N GLY A 66 -2.77 3.89 3.13
CA GLY A 66 -2.17 2.73 2.51
C GLY A 66 -2.44 2.68 1.01
N MET A 67 -3.66 3.03 0.61
CA MET A 67 -4.00 3.06 -0.81
C MET A 67 -3.22 4.14 -1.55
N ILE A 68 -2.97 5.27 -0.89
CA ILE A 68 -2.12 6.30 -1.48
C ILE A 68 -0.71 5.76 -1.68
N GLY A 69 -0.21 5.00 -0.70
CA GLY A 69 1.10 4.38 -0.84
C GLY A 69 1.15 3.41 -2.01
N LEU A 70 0.07 2.65 -2.20
CA LEU A 70 -0.01 1.73 -3.33
C LEU A 70 0.01 2.49 -4.66
N TYR A 71 -0.74 3.58 -4.73
CA TYR A 71 -0.75 4.40 -5.93
C TYR A 71 0.66 4.92 -6.22
N LYS A 72 1.36 5.36 -5.19
CA LYS A 72 2.73 5.84 -5.37
C LYS A 72 3.65 4.73 -5.85
N ALA A 73 3.41 3.50 -5.37
CA ALA A 73 4.22 2.38 -5.81
C ALA A 73 4.03 2.12 -7.31
N ILE A 74 2.78 2.19 -7.78
CA ILE A 74 2.53 1.99 -9.20
C ILE A 74 3.20 3.09 -10.00
N ARG A 75 3.12 4.30 -9.51
CA ARG A 75 3.71 5.44 -10.22
C ARG A 75 5.23 5.36 -10.27
N ASP A 76 5.86 4.91 -9.19
CA ASP A 76 7.30 5.00 -9.06
C ASP A 76 8.07 3.71 -9.33
N PHE A 77 7.37 2.60 -9.51
CA PHE A 77 8.06 1.33 -9.71
C PHE A 77 8.89 1.37 -10.99
N ARG A 78 10.10 0.84 -10.90
CA ARG A 78 10.99 0.77 -12.04
C ARG A 78 11.25 -0.68 -12.34
N GLY A 79 10.86 -1.08 -13.54
CA GLY A 79 10.97 -2.48 -13.92
C GLY A 79 12.40 -2.97 -14.05
N ASP A 80 13.36 -2.05 -14.06
CA ASP A 80 14.77 -2.45 -14.17
C ASP A 80 15.39 -2.79 -12.82
N LYS A 81 14.61 -2.71 -11.75
CA LYS A 81 15.13 -3.06 -10.44
C LYS A 81 14.98 -4.55 -10.22
N LEU A 82 15.72 -5.08 -9.27
CA LEU A 82 15.66 -6.49 -8.98
C LEU A 82 14.48 -6.91 -8.14
N SER A 83 13.90 -5.98 -7.41
CA SER A 83 12.78 -6.34 -6.55
C SER A 83 11.50 -6.48 -7.35
N SER A 84 10.59 -7.29 -6.82
CA SER A 84 9.29 -7.45 -7.44
C SER A 84 8.42 -6.24 -7.15
N PHE A 85 7.38 -6.08 -7.94
CA PHE A 85 6.43 -5.02 -7.67
C PHE A 85 5.80 -5.21 -6.30
N ARG A 86 5.48 -6.46 -5.93
CA ARG A 86 4.85 -6.70 -4.64
C ARG A 86 5.71 -6.22 -3.48
N ALA A 87 7.01 -6.51 -3.54
CA ALA A 87 7.91 -6.07 -2.49
C ALA A 87 8.02 -4.55 -2.44
N PHE A 88 8.08 -3.93 -3.60
CA PHE A 88 8.15 -2.48 -3.68
C PHE A 88 6.86 -1.84 -3.16
N ALA A 89 5.72 -2.43 -3.52
CA ALA A 89 4.43 -1.93 -3.05
C ALA A 89 4.33 -2.03 -1.54
N GLU A 90 4.80 -3.12 -0.97
CA GLU A 90 4.75 -3.28 0.48
C GLU A 90 5.56 -2.18 1.16
N LEU A 91 6.72 -1.87 0.61
CA LEU A 91 7.55 -0.82 1.17
C LEU A 91 6.85 0.54 1.09
N CYS A 92 6.26 0.85 -0.05
CA CYS A 92 5.61 2.14 -0.24
C CYS A 92 4.37 2.28 0.63
N VAL A 93 3.58 1.21 0.74
CA VAL A 93 2.38 1.24 1.57
C VAL A 93 2.77 1.45 3.03
N THR A 94 3.77 0.71 3.49
CA THR A 94 4.19 0.81 4.87
C THR A 94 4.72 2.21 5.19
N ARG A 95 5.54 2.76 4.31
CA ARG A 95 6.08 4.09 4.52
C ARG A 95 5.00 5.14 4.59
N GLN A 96 4.01 5.03 3.71
CA GLN A 96 2.94 6.01 3.67
C GLN A 96 2.12 5.96 4.96
N ILE A 97 1.83 4.75 5.45
CA ILE A 97 1.08 4.59 6.68
C ILE A 97 1.86 5.15 7.86
N ILE A 98 3.13 4.84 7.94
CA ILE A 98 3.95 5.33 9.04
C ILE A 98 4.02 6.84 9.03
N THR A 99 4.19 7.44 7.87
CA THR A 99 4.23 8.89 7.76
C THR A 99 2.93 9.51 8.24
N ALA A 100 1.81 8.90 7.86
CA ALA A 100 0.51 9.42 8.28
C ALA A 100 0.34 9.33 9.79
N ILE A 101 0.79 8.24 10.38
CA ILE A 101 0.69 8.07 11.82
C ILE A 101 1.54 9.11 12.54
N LYS A 102 2.74 9.36 12.06
CA LYS A 102 3.59 10.37 12.68
C LYS A 102 2.95 11.74 12.61
N THR A 103 2.35 12.07 11.49
CA THR A 103 1.68 13.34 11.35
C THR A 103 0.49 13.44 12.30
N ALA A 104 -0.32 12.40 12.37
CA ALA A 104 -1.48 12.41 13.26
C ALA A 104 -1.06 12.50 14.71
N THR A 105 0.03 11.82 15.08
CA THR A 105 0.53 11.86 16.44
C THR A 105 0.92 13.26 16.82
N ARG A 106 1.62 13.97 15.93
CA ARG A 106 2.03 15.34 16.23
C ARG A 106 0.83 16.26 16.35
N GLN A 107 -0.13 16.10 15.46
CA GLN A 107 -1.30 16.98 15.47
C GLN A 107 -2.16 16.78 16.69
N LYS A 108 -2.21 15.56 17.21
CA LYS A 108 -3.05 15.27 18.36
C LYS A 108 -2.28 15.30 19.66
N HIS A 109 -0.97 15.60 19.58
CA HIS A 109 -0.13 15.62 20.76
C HIS A 109 -0.09 14.28 21.48
N ILE A 110 -0.24 13.21 20.73
CA ILE A 110 -0.15 11.87 21.29
C ILE A 110 1.30 11.43 21.16
N PRO A 111 1.90 10.92 22.24
CA PRO A 111 3.29 10.50 22.15
C PRO A 111 3.48 9.45 21.07
N LEU A 112 4.51 9.63 20.27
CA LEU A 112 4.77 8.71 19.19
C LEU A 112 5.00 7.29 19.70
N ASN A 113 5.66 7.17 20.83
CA ASN A 113 5.94 5.84 21.32
C ASN A 113 4.68 5.10 21.80
N SER A 114 3.55 5.78 21.92
CA SER A 114 2.30 5.06 22.18
C SER A 114 1.94 4.20 21.00
N TYR A 115 2.22 4.68 19.79
CA TYR A 115 1.99 3.89 18.60
C TYR A 115 3.06 2.84 18.48
N VAL A 116 4.29 3.23 18.72
CA VAL A 116 5.41 2.35 18.54
C VAL A 116 5.36 1.15 19.46
N SER A 117 4.96 1.35 20.69
CA SER A 117 4.98 0.25 21.64
C SER A 117 4.02 -0.86 21.24
N LEU A 118 2.93 -0.52 20.57
CA LEU A 118 1.98 -1.54 20.14
C LEU A 118 2.48 -2.29 18.91
N ASN A 119 3.37 -1.67 18.16
CA ASN A 119 3.89 -2.28 16.96
C ASN A 119 5.36 -2.62 17.05
N LYS A 120 5.87 -2.66 18.25
CA LYS A 120 7.28 -2.87 18.46
C LYS A 120 7.84 -4.09 17.75
N PRO A 121 7.15 -5.22 17.73
CA PRO A 121 7.70 -6.38 17.04
C PRO A 121 7.93 -6.14 15.55
N ILE A 122 7.22 -5.17 14.98
CA ILE A 122 7.34 -4.88 13.58
C ILE A 122 8.53 -4.00 13.29
N TYR A 123 8.81 -3.06 14.21
CA TYR A 123 9.82 -2.07 13.96
C TYR A 123 11.12 -2.29 14.64
N GLU A 124 11.14 -3.19 15.59
CA GLU A 124 12.28 -3.31 16.41
C GLU A 124 13.54 -3.52 15.68
N GLU A 125 13.49 -4.24 14.63
CA GLU A 125 14.66 -4.44 13.95
C GLU A 125 15.11 -3.29 13.18
N ASP A 126 14.30 -2.39 12.91
CA ASP A 126 14.75 -1.25 12.23
C ASP A 126 15.33 -0.35 13.07
N SER A 127 15.34 -0.50 14.08
CA SER A 127 15.95 0.29 14.78
C SER A 127 15.48 1.09 15.18
N ASP A 128 14.79 0.87 15.58
CA ASP A 128 14.30 1.65 16.19
C ASP A 128 14.52 2.74 15.79
N ARG A 129 15.02 2.83 15.10
CA ARG A 129 15.21 3.86 14.67
C ARG A 129 14.53 4.07 13.51
N THR A 130 14.31 3.32 12.62
CA THR A 130 13.69 3.61 11.38
C THR A 130 12.36 4.21 11.50
N LEU A 131 11.53 3.70 12.34
CA LEU A 131 10.23 4.25 12.49
C LEU A 131 10.26 5.56 13.21
N LEU A 132 11.09 5.67 14.20
CA LEU A 132 11.15 6.86 15.00
C LEU A 132 11.92 7.95 14.35
N ASP A 133 12.75 7.59 13.46
CA ASP A 133 13.50 8.57 12.72
C ASP A 133 12.63 9.25 11.70
#